data_4428c630959c349030afd4ef013213cd
#
_entry.id   4428c630959c349030afd4ef013213cd
#
_cell.length_a   1.000
_cell.length_b   1.000
_cell.length_c   1.000
_cell.angle_alpha   90.00
_cell.angle_beta   90.00
_cell.angle_gamma   90.00
#
_symmetry.space_group_name_H-M   'P 1'
#
loop_
_entity.id
_entity.type
_entity.pdbx_description
1 polymer ?
#
loop_
_entity_poly.entity_id
_entity_poly.type
_entity_poly.pdbx_seq_one_letter_code
_entity_poly.pdbx_strand_id
1 'polypeptide(L)'
;MLRYQRSAILSCAATMLLGAVSVFVGNASIAAEPGTMLSGSQEVPPTGSAATGTSSIVVAADRSVSGTVVTTGIDSTVAHIHQGAPGVNGAVLIPLTRTSPTLWTVPAGSRLTPAQYASYLAGDLYVNVHSAAHPGGEIRLQLH
;
A
#
# COMPACT_ATOMS: atom_id res chain seq x y z
N MET A 1 -78.19 30.07 -36.05
CA MET A 1 -77.30 30.76 -35.12
C MET A 1 -76.22 29.85 -34.68
N LEU A 2 -75.08 29.79 -35.36
CA LEU A 2 -73.90 28.93 -34.98
C LEU A 2 -72.85 29.87 -34.46
N ARG A 3 -72.43 29.64 -33.19
CA ARG A 3 -71.29 30.32 -32.59
C ARG A 3 -70.03 29.52 -32.86
N TYR A 4 -69.10 30.14 -33.54
CA TYR A 4 -67.80 29.62 -33.89
C TYR A 4 -66.85 29.83 -32.67
N GLN A 5 -66.36 28.71 -32.05
CA GLN A 5 -65.36 28.75 -30.98
C GLN A 5 -63.99 28.63 -31.65
N ARG A 6 -63.13 29.62 -31.45
CA ARG A 6 -61.71 29.57 -31.85
C ARG A 6 -60.88 28.89 -30.77
N SER A 7 -60.29 27.76 -31.08
CA SER A 7 -59.31 27.15 -30.25
C SER A 7 -57.93 27.79 -30.40
N ALA A 8 -57.41 28.35 -29.34
CA ALA A 8 -56.03 28.87 -29.26
C ALA A 8 -55.05 27.70 -29.05
N ILE A 9 -54.13 27.55 -29.98
CA ILE A 9 -53.03 26.59 -29.86
C ILE A 9 -51.92 27.25 -29.05
N LEU A 10 -51.69 26.76 -27.83
CA LEU A 10 -50.57 27.18 -26.98
C LEU A 10 -49.34 26.40 -27.41
N SER A 11 -48.39 27.08 -28.04
CA SER A 11 -47.09 26.53 -28.41
C SER A 11 -46.19 26.52 -27.18
N CYS A 12 -45.90 25.34 -26.65
CA CYS A 12 -45.00 25.14 -25.54
C CYS A 12 -43.57 24.91 -26.10
N ALA A 13 -42.73 25.94 -26.04
CA ALA A 13 -41.31 25.81 -26.38
C ALA A 13 -40.57 25.16 -25.22
N ALA A 14 -40.15 23.92 -25.42
CA ALA A 14 -39.30 23.24 -24.47
C ALA A 14 -37.84 23.66 -24.68
N THR A 15 -37.31 24.45 -23.77
CA THR A 15 -35.90 24.83 -23.74
C THR A 15 -35.10 23.68 -23.08
N MET A 16 -34.36 22.90 -23.88
CA MET A 16 -33.39 21.92 -23.34
C MET A 16 -32.17 22.67 -22.82
N LEU A 17 -31.98 22.66 -21.48
CA LEU A 17 -30.71 23.00 -20.86
C LEU A 17 -29.79 21.78 -20.98
N LEU A 18 -28.77 21.86 -21.82
CA LEU A 18 -27.63 20.93 -21.78
C LEU A 18 -26.79 21.29 -20.54
N GLY A 19 -26.94 20.52 -19.45
CA GLY A 19 -26.05 20.57 -18.31
C GLY A 19 -24.75 19.87 -18.65
N ALA A 20 -23.67 20.62 -18.80
CA ALA A 20 -22.31 20.03 -18.85
C ALA A 20 -21.94 19.44 -17.49
N VAL A 21 -21.94 18.12 -17.39
CA VAL A 21 -21.39 17.40 -16.22
C VAL A 21 -19.88 17.42 -16.34
N SER A 22 -19.23 18.33 -15.63
CA SER A 22 -17.77 18.33 -15.46
C SER A 22 -17.40 17.18 -14.51
N VAL A 23 -16.88 16.10 -15.06
CA VAL A 23 -16.27 15.03 -14.26
C VAL A 23 -14.92 15.54 -13.73
N PHE A 24 -14.89 15.95 -12.46
CA PHE A 24 -13.65 16.18 -11.73
C PHE A 24 -13.01 14.83 -11.47
N VAL A 25 -12.02 14.46 -12.28
CA VAL A 25 -11.10 13.36 -11.94
C VAL A 25 -10.16 13.94 -10.88
N GLY A 26 -10.56 13.81 -9.62
CA GLY A 26 -9.69 14.12 -8.51
C GLY A 26 -8.53 13.12 -8.53
N ASN A 27 -7.28 13.59 -8.72
CA ASN A 27 -6.09 12.83 -8.36
C ASN A 27 -6.14 12.66 -6.84
N ALA A 28 -6.68 11.52 -6.39
CA ALA A 28 -6.50 11.10 -5.00
C ALA A 28 -5.00 10.77 -4.84
N SER A 29 -4.22 11.68 -4.28
CA SER A 29 -2.95 11.33 -3.66
C SER A 29 -3.29 10.32 -2.58
N ILE A 30 -2.93 9.05 -2.81
CA ILE A 30 -3.02 8.00 -1.79
C ILE A 30 -1.93 8.37 -0.78
N ALA A 31 -2.30 9.11 0.27
CA ALA A 31 -1.44 9.24 1.45
C ALA A 31 -1.26 7.82 2.00
N ALA A 32 0.00 7.40 2.19
CA ALA A 32 0.28 6.12 2.84
C ALA A 32 -0.33 6.13 4.23
N GLU A 33 -1.09 5.10 4.56
CA GLU A 33 -1.68 4.92 5.88
C GLU A 33 -0.55 4.88 6.94
N PRO A 34 -0.71 5.55 8.10
CA PRO A 34 0.24 5.44 9.20
C PRO A 34 0.43 3.97 9.58
N GLY A 35 1.68 3.49 9.60
CA GLY A 35 2.00 2.09 9.85
C GLY A 35 2.24 1.24 8.60
N THR A 36 2.21 1.83 7.40
CA THR A 36 2.58 1.14 6.15
C THR A 36 3.90 1.62 5.56
N MET A 37 4.54 2.63 6.17
CA MET A 37 5.77 3.25 5.65
C MET A 37 7.03 2.68 6.30
N LEU A 38 7.93 2.17 5.46
CA LEU A 38 9.29 1.84 5.85
C LEU A 38 10.16 3.10 5.89
N SER A 39 11.02 3.20 6.90
CA SER A 39 12.01 4.28 7.03
C SER A 39 13.30 3.80 7.67
N GLY A 40 14.38 4.54 7.45
CA GLY A 40 15.68 4.28 8.08
C GLY A 40 15.65 4.48 9.60
N SER A 41 14.80 5.35 10.12
CA SER A 41 14.65 5.59 11.56
C SER A 41 14.07 4.38 12.32
N GLN A 42 13.42 3.43 11.64
CA GLN A 42 12.89 2.21 12.23
C GLN A 42 13.89 1.04 12.20
N GLU A 43 15.04 1.20 11.52
CA GLU A 43 16.10 0.18 11.54
C GLU A 43 16.82 0.09 12.88
N VAL A 44 17.53 -1.02 13.07
CA VAL A 44 18.28 -1.28 14.31
C VAL A 44 19.74 -1.67 13.96
N PRO A 45 20.71 -0.78 14.22
CA PRO A 45 20.54 0.62 14.64
C PRO A 45 19.86 1.48 13.56
N PRO A 46 19.24 2.62 13.91
CA PRO A 46 18.66 3.52 12.92
C PRO A 46 19.68 3.97 11.87
N THR A 47 19.25 4.02 10.61
CA THR A 47 20.05 4.57 9.52
C THR A 47 19.69 6.04 9.29
N GLY A 48 20.64 6.83 8.80
CA GLY A 48 20.40 8.21 8.37
C GLY A 48 19.85 8.32 6.94
N SER A 49 19.39 7.22 6.36
CA SER A 49 18.89 7.18 4.99
C SER A 49 17.61 7.99 4.84
N ALA A 50 17.52 8.77 3.76
CA ALA A 50 16.29 9.43 3.32
C ALA A 50 15.39 8.52 2.47
N ALA A 51 15.81 7.27 2.22
CA ALA A 51 15.02 6.29 1.52
C ALA A 51 13.72 5.96 2.28
N THR A 52 12.69 5.64 1.53
CA THR A 52 11.38 5.23 2.08
C THR A 52 10.82 4.03 1.33
N GLY A 53 9.85 3.38 1.93
CA GLY A 53 9.07 2.34 1.26
C GLY A 53 7.63 2.35 1.74
N THR A 54 6.74 1.77 0.94
CA THR A 54 5.34 1.53 1.33
C THR A 54 5.06 0.04 1.25
N SER A 55 4.54 -0.53 2.33
CA SER A 55 4.16 -1.93 2.42
C SER A 55 2.66 -2.12 2.29
N SER A 56 2.26 -3.12 1.49
CA SER A 56 0.91 -3.68 1.46
C SER A 56 0.87 -5.12 1.98
N ILE A 57 1.86 -5.52 2.78
CA ILE A 57 1.95 -6.87 3.31
C ILE A 57 0.79 -7.14 4.28
N VAL A 58 0.10 -8.26 4.04
CA VAL A 58 -1.00 -8.75 4.87
C VAL A 58 -0.69 -10.18 5.30
N VAL A 59 -0.90 -10.46 6.58
CA VAL A 59 -0.92 -11.80 7.16
C VAL A 59 -2.36 -12.15 7.49
N ALA A 60 -2.93 -13.10 6.77
CA ALA A 60 -4.33 -13.51 6.95
C ALA A 60 -4.49 -14.47 8.14
N ALA A 61 -5.74 -14.64 8.60
CA ALA A 61 -6.06 -15.51 9.74
C ALA A 61 -5.71 -17.00 9.50
N ASP A 62 -5.68 -17.43 8.22
CA ASP A 62 -5.20 -18.76 7.83
C ASP A 62 -3.66 -18.84 7.78
N ARG A 63 -2.95 -17.79 8.18
CA ARG A 63 -1.50 -17.64 8.22
C ARG A 63 -0.83 -17.47 6.86
N SER A 64 -1.59 -17.34 5.78
CA SER A 64 -1.04 -16.97 4.48
C SER A 64 -0.49 -15.54 4.53
N VAL A 65 0.61 -15.31 3.80
CA VAL A 65 1.26 -14.00 3.70
C VAL A 65 1.27 -13.57 2.25
N SER A 66 0.87 -12.34 1.98
CA SER A 66 0.85 -11.77 0.63
C SER A 66 1.13 -10.28 0.68
N GLY A 67 1.35 -9.68 -0.48
CA GLY A 67 1.55 -8.24 -0.61
C GLY A 67 2.89 -7.86 -1.20
N THR A 68 3.19 -6.58 -1.14
CA THR A 68 4.36 -5.98 -1.80
C THR A 68 5.00 -4.91 -0.92
N VAL A 69 6.24 -4.56 -1.26
CA VAL A 69 6.92 -3.36 -0.79
C VAL A 69 7.38 -2.56 -2.01
N VAL A 70 6.93 -1.30 -2.10
CA VAL A 70 7.40 -0.34 -3.10
C VAL A 70 8.42 0.57 -2.44
N THR A 71 9.59 0.75 -3.05
CA THR A 71 10.69 1.54 -2.49
C THR A 71 10.95 2.80 -3.28
N THR A 72 11.45 3.84 -2.61
CA THR A 72 11.84 5.13 -3.20
C THR A 72 13.15 5.60 -2.60
N GLY A 73 14.06 6.11 -3.44
CA GLY A 73 15.34 6.69 -2.99
C GLY A 73 16.37 5.67 -2.52
N ILE A 74 16.24 4.40 -2.91
CA ILE A 74 17.14 3.29 -2.55
C ILE A 74 17.49 2.45 -3.77
N ASP A 75 18.75 2.09 -3.93
CA ASP A 75 19.17 1.01 -4.84
C ASP A 75 19.16 -0.31 -4.05
N SER A 76 17.95 -0.88 -3.96
CA SER A 76 17.70 -2.03 -3.12
C SER A 76 18.30 -3.31 -3.69
N THR A 77 18.94 -4.13 -2.85
CA THR A 77 19.59 -5.38 -3.22
C THR A 77 18.78 -6.61 -2.83
N VAL A 78 18.22 -6.62 -1.62
CA VAL A 78 17.35 -7.68 -1.11
C VAL A 78 16.31 -7.10 -0.16
N ALA A 79 15.20 -7.83 0.08
CA ALA A 79 14.18 -7.50 1.05
C ALA A 79 13.66 -8.77 1.72
N HIS A 80 13.33 -8.67 3.02
CA HIS A 80 12.90 -9.84 3.81
C HIS A 80 11.82 -9.46 4.82
N ILE A 81 10.98 -10.46 5.16
CA ILE A 81 10.22 -10.45 6.41
C ILE A 81 11.03 -11.22 7.44
N HIS A 82 11.16 -10.67 8.64
CA HIS A 82 11.93 -11.19 9.76
C HIS A 82 11.03 -11.41 10.98
N GLN A 83 11.51 -12.24 11.91
CA GLN A 83 10.96 -12.36 13.26
C GLN A 83 11.86 -11.61 14.24
N GLY A 84 11.32 -10.55 14.85
CA GLY A 84 11.98 -9.72 15.84
C GLY A 84 11.02 -8.67 16.37
N ALA A 85 11.04 -8.47 17.68
CA ALA A 85 10.27 -7.43 18.35
C ALA A 85 10.72 -6.03 17.92
N PRO A 86 9.92 -4.97 18.15
CA PRO A 86 10.37 -3.60 17.92
C PRO A 86 11.72 -3.32 18.59
N GLY A 87 12.67 -2.76 17.84
CA GLY A 87 14.01 -2.48 18.32
C GLY A 87 14.95 -3.71 18.40
N VAL A 88 14.54 -4.86 17.90
CA VAL A 88 15.35 -6.09 17.89
C VAL A 88 15.53 -6.62 16.46
N ASN A 89 16.75 -6.96 16.08
CA ASN A 89 17.04 -7.69 14.85
C ASN A 89 16.82 -9.18 15.06
N GLY A 90 16.24 -9.84 14.07
CA GLY A 90 15.90 -11.25 14.15
C GLY A 90 16.10 -12.02 12.85
N ALA A 91 15.78 -13.32 12.89
CA ALA A 91 15.97 -14.22 11.78
C ALA A 91 15.06 -13.92 10.59
N VAL A 92 15.56 -14.15 9.37
CA VAL A 92 14.76 -14.11 8.14
C VAL A 92 13.71 -15.23 8.17
N LEU A 93 12.47 -14.88 7.91
CA LEU A 93 11.36 -15.81 7.73
C LEU A 93 10.99 -15.99 6.26
N ILE A 94 10.81 -14.91 5.53
CA ILE A 94 10.37 -14.93 4.14
C ILE A 94 11.23 -13.95 3.32
N PRO A 95 12.09 -14.44 2.41
CA PRO A 95 12.73 -13.58 1.44
C PRO A 95 11.69 -13.11 0.39
N LEU A 96 11.71 -11.81 0.05
CA LEU A 96 10.86 -11.25 -0.97
C LEU A 96 11.51 -11.40 -2.35
N THR A 97 10.68 -11.52 -3.38
CA THR A 97 11.14 -11.57 -4.77
C THR A 97 11.14 -10.16 -5.37
N ARG A 98 12.27 -9.74 -5.95
CA ARG A 98 12.35 -8.48 -6.70
C ARG A 98 11.64 -8.64 -8.05
N THR A 99 10.56 -7.90 -8.28
CA THR A 99 9.77 -7.94 -9.52
C THR A 99 10.00 -6.73 -10.42
N SER A 100 10.57 -5.65 -9.87
CA SER A 100 11.10 -4.49 -10.62
C SER A 100 12.18 -3.79 -9.79
N PRO A 101 12.88 -2.77 -10.32
CA PRO A 101 13.89 -2.02 -9.55
C PRO A 101 13.40 -1.49 -8.20
N THR A 102 12.11 -1.17 -8.08
CA THR A 102 11.50 -0.57 -6.89
C THR A 102 10.42 -1.42 -6.25
N LEU A 103 10.13 -2.64 -6.78
CA LEU A 103 9.01 -3.46 -6.31
C LEU A 103 9.51 -4.83 -5.84
N TRP A 104 9.17 -5.14 -4.60
CA TRP A 104 9.39 -6.42 -3.93
C TRP A 104 8.05 -7.09 -3.63
N THR A 105 7.94 -8.38 -3.89
CA THR A 105 6.69 -9.13 -3.75
C THR A 105 6.91 -10.34 -2.84
N VAL A 106 5.97 -10.58 -1.94
CA VAL A 106 5.93 -11.82 -1.14
C VAL A 106 5.69 -13.00 -2.10
N PRO A 107 6.52 -14.04 -2.08
CA PRO A 107 6.34 -15.21 -2.95
C PRO A 107 4.97 -15.84 -2.78
N ALA A 108 4.35 -16.27 -3.88
CA ALA A 108 3.07 -16.97 -3.83
C ALA A 108 3.16 -18.24 -2.97
N GLY A 109 2.12 -18.49 -2.17
CA GLY A 109 2.08 -19.64 -1.26
C GLY A 109 2.84 -19.45 0.05
N SER A 110 3.42 -18.27 0.31
CA SER A 110 4.06 -17.96 1.59
C SER A 110 3.07 -18.12 2.75
N ARG A 111 3.54 -18.77 3.83
CA ARG A 111 2.72 -19.07 5.00
C ARG A 111 3.56 -19.10 6.26
N LEU A 112 3.04 -18.54 7.34
CA LEU A 112 3.66 -18.63 8.66
C LEU A 112 3.33 -19.96 9.33
N THR A 113 4.26 -20.46 10.15
CA THR A 113 3.95 -21.53 11.12
C THR A 113 3.01 -20.98 12.21
N PRO A 114 2.33 -21.83 13.01
CA PRO A 114 1.54 -21.37 14.14
C PRO A 114 2.32 -20.48 15.12
N ALA A 115 3.59 -20.83 15.40
CA ALA A 115 4.46 -20.04 16.30
C ALA A 115 4.82 -18.66 15.69
N GLN A 116 5.15 -18.62 14.40
CA GLN A 116 5.43 -17.35 13.70
C GLN A 116 4.19 -16.45 13.62
N TYR A 117 3.01 -17.05 13.45
CA TYR A 117 1.76 -16.30 13.47
C TYR A 117 1.44 -15.72 14.85
N ALA A 118 1.73 -16.46 15.92
CA ALA A 118 1.65 -15.93 17.29
C ALA A 118 2.61 -14.75 17.50
N SER A 119 3.83 -14.82 16.95
CA SER A 119 4.77 -13.68 16.94
C SER A 119 4.24 -12.50 16.14
N TYR A 120 3.59 -12.73 14.98
CA TYR A 120 2.94 -11.67 14.22
C TYR A 120 1.85 -10.97 15.04
N LEU A 121 0.97 -11.73 15.70
CA LEU A 121 -0.09 -11.17 16.55
C LEU A 121 0.45 -10.40 17.77
N ALA A 122 1.69 -10.71 18.20
CA ALA A 122 2.39 -9.97 19.24
C ALA A 122 3.11 -8.70 18.72
N GLY A 123 3.11 -8.48 17.38
CA GLY A 123 3.84 -7.37 16.75
C GLY A 123 5.35 -7.65 16.61
N ASP A 124 5.77 -8.91 16.64
CA ASP A 124 7.18 -9.32 16.61
C ASP A 124 7.63 -9.77 15.20
N LEU A 125 7.01 -9.25 14.16
CA LEU A 125 7.49 -9.39 12.79
C LEU A 125 7.80 -8.02 12.19
N TYR A 126 8.79 -7.97 11.30
CA TYR A 126 9.09 -6.77 10.55
C TYR A 126 9.51 -7.09 9.12
N VAL A 127 9.32 -6.14 8.22
CA VAL A 127 9.90 -6.16 6.88
C VAL A 127 11.02 -5.12 6.79
N ASN A 128 12.12 -5.48 6.15
CA ASN A 128 13.16 -4.51 5.81
C ASN A 128 13.68 -4.69 4.39
N VAL A 129 14.31 -3.63 3.89
CA VAL A 129 14.94 -3.58 2.57
C VAL A 129 16.38 -3.15 2.74
N HIS A 130 17.28 -3.85 2.07
CA HIS A 130 18.72 -3.66 2.15
C HIS A 130 19.25 -3.01 0.88
N SER A 131 20.41 -2.36 0.99
CA SER A 131 21.22 -1.88 -0.12
C SER A 131 22.69 -2.26 0.06
N ALA A 132 23.51 -1.98 -0.94
CA ALA A 132 24.96 -2.16 -0.80
C ALA A 132 25.56 -1.24 0.26
N ALA A 133 24.99 -0.03 0.46
CA ALA A 133 25.42 0.90 1.50
C ALA A 133 25.00 0.47 2.91
N HIS A 134 23.89 -0.27 3.02
CA HIS A 134 23.32 -0.75 4.28
C HIS A 134 22.99 -2.26 4.17
N PRO A 135 24.01 -3.13 4.20
CA PRO A 135 23.81 -4.58 4.05
C PRO A 135 23.05 -5.22 5.21
N GLY A 136 22.99 -4.57 6.36
CA GLY A 136 22.19 -4.99 7.53
C GLY A 136 20.72 -4.58 7.49
N GLY A 137 20.33 -3.71 6.55
CA GLY A 137 19.01 -3.10 6.38
C GLY A 137 19.11 -1.59 6.27
N GLU A 138 18.39 -1.00 5.34
CA GLU A 138 18.37 0.45 5.12
C GLU A 138 17.08 1.10 5.58
N ILE A 139 15.93 0.45 5.31
CA ILE A 139 14.59 0.88 5.74
C ILE A 139 13.79 -0.30 6.28
N ARG A 140 13.04 -0.07 7.34
CA ARG A 140 12.29 -1.09 8.09
C ARG A 140 10.88 -0.62 8.44
N LEU A 141 9.95 -1.57 8.58
CA LEU A 141 8.62 -1.40 9.13
C LEU A 141 8.25 -2.59 10.02
N GLN A 142 7.78 -2.34 11.24
CA GLN A 142 7.17 -3.38 12.07
C GLN A 142 5.79 -3.73 11.53
N LEU A 143 5.45 -5.03 11.44
CA LEU A 143 4.17 -5.56 10.94
C LEU A 143 3.23 -5.86 12.12
N HIS A 144 1.95 -5.48 12.00
CA HIS A 144 0.87 -5.75 12.98
C HIS A 144 -0.52 -5.61 12.32
#